data_c8fafd4cd10502a5abe791b7c48e398e
#
_entry.id   c8fafd4cd10502a5abe791b7c48e398e
#
_cell.length_a   1.000
_cell.length_b   1.000
_cell.length_c   1.000
_cell.angle_alpha   90.00
_cell.angle_beta   90.00
_cell.angle_gamma   90.00
#
_symmetry.space_group_name_H-M   'P 1'
#
loop_
_entity.id
_entity.type
_entity.pdbx_description
1 polymer ?
#
loop_
_entity_poly.entity_id
_entity_poly.type
_entity_poly.pdbx_seq_one_letter_code
_entity_poly.pdbx_strand_id
1 'polypeptide(L)'
;LQVILEREPELLEQFLAFVPTIEKPPIDAIAVTEGPGLEPALWVGINFAKALSTIWKIPIIPINHMEGHIISALLGGNGISNSQFLISKIEFPTIALLISGGHTELVLMKDWFDYEIVGATKDDAVGEAFDKVARILGLPYPGGPEISRLAEGLRTPASTKPFVLPRPMLNSGDLNFSFSGLKTAVLYLVKKMGELTEDDKKNIAREFEDAVTEVLTVKTKKALVQFGAKTLIIGGGVSANKNIRNTFEKLATEKTDLKLFISTQELATDNALMIAFAGLLRLKANKAKLGEKITARGNLKINNETTPETKF
;
A
#
# COMPACT_ATOMS: atom_id res chain seq x y z
N LEU A 1 -2.24 -19.00 -27.42
CA LEU A 1 -1.23 -17.99 -27.02
C LEU A 1 -1.36 -16.71 -27.84
N GLN A 2 -1.43 -16.82 -29.18
CA GLN A 2 -1.57 -15.64 -30.06
C GLN A 2 -2.74 -14.74 -29.64
N VAL A 3 -3.91 -15.30 -29.35
CA VAL A 3 -5.08 -14.54 -28.89
C VAL A 3 -4.87 -13.94 -27.49
N ILE A 4 -4.15 -14.62 -26.60
CA ILE A 4 -3.90 -14.14 -25.23
C ILE A 4 -2.93 -12.95 -25.21
N LEU A 5 -1.88 -12.99 -26.03
CA LEU A 5 -0.82 -12.00 -26.11
C LEU A 5 -0.91 -11.15 -27.39
N GLU A 6 -2.10 -11.04 -27.98
CA GLU A 6 -2.33 -10.30 -29.24
C GLU A 6 -1.89 -8.83 -29.16
N ARG A 7 -2.04 -8.22 -28.00
CA ARG A 7 -1.70 -6.79 -27.77
C ARG A 7 -0.25 -6.56 -27.37
N GLU A 8 0.49 -7.62 -27.07
CA GLU A 8 1.89 -7.60 -26.65
C GLU A 8 2.77 -8.46 -27.58
N PRO A 9 2.95 -8.08 -28.85
CA PRO A 9 3.64 -8.92 -29.84
C PRO A 9 5.10 -9.21 -29.50
N GLU A 10 5.83 -8.26 -28.92
CA GLU A 10 7.21 -8.47 -28.47
C GLU A 10 7.29 -9.46 -27.30
N LEU A 11 6.33 -9.38 -26.36
CA LEU A 11 6.22 -10.32 -25.27
C LEU A 11 5.88 -11.73 -25.79
N LEU A 12 5.00 -11.84 -26.80
CA LEU A 12 4.66 -13.11 -27.42
C LEU A 12 5.90 -13.77 -28.04
N GLU A 13 6.71 -13.02 -28.79
CA GLU A 13 7.93 -13.53 -29.41
C GLU A 13 8.92 -14.05 -28.36
N GLN A 14 9.21 -13.25 -27.34
CA GLN A 14 10.11 -13.63 -26.24
C GLN A 14 9.56 -14.83 -25.47
N PHE A 15 8.25 -14.87 -25.21
CA PHE A 15 7.58 -15.95 -24.51
C PHE A 15 7.72 -17.28 -25.28
N LEU A 16 7.47 -17.27 -26.58
CA LEU A 16 7.59 -18.47 -27.44
C LEU A 16 9.02 -18.94 -27.59
N ALA A 17 10.00 -18.02 -27.56
CA ALA A 17 11.40 -18.36 -27.63
C ALA A 17 11.94 -18.98 -26.33
N PHE A 18 11.47 -18.50 -25.17
CA PHE A 18 12.05 -18.87 -23.88
C PHE A 18 11.24 -19.92 -23.09
N VAL A 19 9.93 -19.72 -22.90
CA VAL A 19 9.13 -20.55 -21.98
C VAL A 19 9.09 -22.03 -22.35
N PRO A 20 9.01 -22.42 -23.65
CA PRO A 20 9.06 -23.83 -24.03
C PRO A 20 10.41 -24.51 -23.80
N THR A 21 11.50 -23.74 -23.59
CA THR A 21 12.84 -24.27 -23.36
C THR A 21 13.16 -24.55 -21.90
N ILE A 22 12.32 -24.07 -20.97
CA ILE A 22 12.50 -24.28 -19.54
C ILE A 22 11.57 -25.38 -19.03
N GLU A 23 12.07 -26.18 -18.11
CA GLU A 23 11.26 -27.15 -17.40
C GLU A 23 10.21 -26.42 -16.52
N LYS A 24 9.00 -26.97 -16.45
CA LYS A 24 7.95 -26.44 -15.57
C LYS A 24 8.48 -26.43 -14.12
N PRO A 25 8.50 -25.26 -13.47
CA PRO A 25 8.90 -25.20 -12.05
C PRO A 25 7.89 -25.98 -11.17
N PRO A 26 8.30 -26.47 -9.99
CA PRO A 26 7.43 -27.20 -9.07
C PRO A 26 6.49 -26.25 -8.32
N ILE A 27 5.55 -25.66 -9.04
CA ILE A 27 4.51 -24.74 -8.54
C ILE A 27 3.13 -25.29 -8.80
N ASP A 28 2.19 -25.01 -7.90
CA ASP A 28 0.83 -25.51 -7.94
C ASP A 28 -0.15 -24.49 -8.53
N ALA A 29 0.18 -23.19 -8.48
CA ALA A 29 -0.65 -22.10 -8.98
C ALA A 29 0.17 -20.86 -9.34
N ILE A 30 -0.41 -19.95 -10.11
CA ILE A 30 0.13 -18.61 -10.41
C ILE A 30 -0.79 -17.59 -9.77
N ALA A 31 -0.28 -16.79 -8.83
CA ALA A 31 -1.00 -15.65 -8.30
C ALA A 31 -0.71 -14.41 -9.16
N VAL A 32 -1.75 -13.65 -9.50
CA VAL A 32 -1.62 -12.42 -10.30
C VAL A 32 -2.56 -11.34 -9.79
N THR A 33 -2.09 -10.10 -9.83
CA THR A 33 -2.90 -8.92 -9.49
C THR A 33 -4.00 -8.73 -10.54
N GLU A 34 -5.28 -8.72 -10.10
CA GLU A 34 -6.41 -8.37 -10.97
C GLU A 34 -6.82 -6.88 -10.83
N GLY A 35 -6.41 -6.22 -9.76
CA GLY A 35 -6.70 -4.82 -9.43
C GLY A 35 -6.57 -4.55 -7.93
N PRO A 36 -6.73 -3.28 -7.49
CA PRO A 36 -6.78 -2.07 -8.33
C PRO A 36 -5.44 -1.73 -9.00
N GLY A 37 -5.50 -0.86 -10.03
CA GLY A 37 -4.31 -0.39 -10.74
C GLY A 37 -4.63 0.11 -12.15
N LEU A 38 -3.60 0.51 -12.89
CA LEU A 38 -3.74 0.93 -14.28
C LEU A 38 -4.12 -0.28 -15.15
N GLU A 39 -5.32 -0.29 -15.71
CA GLU A 39 -5.84 -1.43 -16.47
C GLU A 39 -4.90 -1.93 -17.56
N PRO A 40 -4.24 -1.09 -18.38
CA PRO A 40 -3.27 -1.58 -19.37
C PRO A 40 -2.12 -2.37 -18.72
N ALA A 41 -1.59 -1.92 -17.58
CA ALA A 41 -0.52 -2.63 -16.87
C ALA A 41 -1.02 -3.94 -16.24
N LEU A 42 -2.22 -3.94 -15.68
CA LEU A 42 -2.86 -5.15 -15.14
C LEU A 42 -3.05 -6.21 -16.23
N TRP A 43 -3.49 -5.81 -17.44
CA TRP A 43 -3.68 -6.72 -18.56
C TRP A 43 -2.39 -7.41 -18.99
N VAL A 44 -1.25 -6.73 -19.01
CA VAL A 44 0.04 -7.35 -19.33
C VAL A 44 0.34 -8.51 -18.38
N GLY A 45 0.23 -8.26 -17.05
CA GLY A 45 0.43 -9.30 -16.04
C GLY A 45 -0.55 -10.46 -16.13
N ILE A 46 -1.85 -10.16 -16.32
CA ILE A 46 -2.92 -11.15 -16.44
C ILE A 46 -2.72 -12.02 -17.69
N ASN A 47 -2.40 -11.42 -18.85
CA ASN A 47 -2.19 -12.14 -20.08
C ASN A 47 -0.94 -13.03 -20.02
N PHE A 48 0.14 -12.53 -19.40
CA PHE A 48 1.33 -13.33 -19.16
C PHE A 48 1.03 -14.55 -18.26
N ALA A 49 0.30 -14.34 -17.15
CA ALA A 49 -0.13 -15.43 -16.28
C ALA A 49 -1.02 -16.44 -17.00
N LYS A 50 -1.96 -16.00 -17.88
CA LYS A 50 -2.80 -16.88 -18.71
C LYS A 50 -1.96 -17.69 -19.70
N ALA A 51 -0.95 -17.10 -20.31
CA ALA A 51 -0.05 -17.79 -21.22
C ALA A 51 0.74 -18.89 -20.51
N LEU A 52 1.31 -18.60 -19.33
CA LEU A 52 2.00 -19.59 -18.48
C LEU A 52 1.04 -20.70 -18.03
N SER A 53 -0.13 -20.34 -17.54
CA SER A 53 -1.17 -21.29 -17.11
C SER A 53 -1.55 -22.26 -18.23
N THR A 54 -1.65 -21.76 -19.46
CA THR A 54 -1.97 -22.57 -20.64
C THR A 54 -0.90 -23.62 -20.94
N ILE A 55 0.38 -23.23 -20.86
CA ILE A 55 1.51 -24.15 -21.14
C ILE A 55 1.72 -25.13 -19.98
N TRP A 56 1.79 -24.62 -18.76
CA TRP A 56 2.13 -25.45 -17.59
C TRP A 56 0.95 -26.22 -17.01
N LYS A 57 -0.29 -25.97 -17.48
CA LYS A 57 -1.52 -26.59 -16.97
C LYS A 57 -1.72 -26.40 -15.48
N ILE A 58 -1.49 -25.19 -15.00
CA ILE A 58 -1.67 -24.80 -13.58
C ILE A 58 -2.71 -23.68 -13.47
N PRO A 59 -3.50 -23.64 -12.38
CA PRO A 59 -4.52 -22.63 -12.17
C PRO A 59 -3.91 -21.25 -11.88
N ILE A 60 -4.72 -20.21 -12.14
CA ILE A 60 -4.41 -18.83 -11.77
C ILE A 60 -5.29 -18.44 -10.59
N ILE A 61 -4.72 -17.65 -9.69
CA ILE A 61 -5.42 -17.07 -8.54
C ILE A 61 -5.39 -15.55 -8.71
N PRO A 62 -6.55 -14.91 -8.96
CA PRO A 62 -6.63 -13.45 -8.96
C PRO A 62 -6.49 -12.91 -7.53
N ILE A 63 -5.67 -11.88 -7.37
CA ILE A 63 -5.38 -11.27 -6.08
C ILE A 63 -5.68 -9.77 -6.13
N ASN A 64 -6.34 -9.27 -5.09
CA ASN A 64 -6.47 -7.85 -4.87
C ASN A 64 -5.12 -7.26 -4.44
N HIS A 65 -4.67 -6.21 -5.13
CA HIS A 65 -3.39 -5.56 -4.87
C HIS A 65 -3.26 -5.03 -3.43
N MET A 66 -4.35 -4.46 -2.89
CA MET A 66 -4.36 -3.91 -1.54
C MET A 66 -4.29 -5.02 -0.47
N GLU A 67 -4.85 -6.19 -0.74
CA GLU A 67 -4.66 -7.37 0.09
C GLU A 67 -3.18 -7.81 0.11
N GLY A 68 -2.51 -7.76 -1.04
CA GLY A 68 -1.07 -7.98 -1.10
C GLY A 68 -0.29 -7.08 -0.13
N HIS A 69 -0.62 -5.79 -0.07
CA HIS A 69 0.02 -4.87 0.87
C HIS A 69 -0.29 -5.18 2.35
N ILE A 70 -1.49 -5.64 2.69
CA ILE A 70 -1.78 -6.12 4.04
C ILE A 70 -0.89 -7.32 4.38
N ILE A 71 -0.86 -8.28 3.49
CA ILE A 71 -0.14 -9.54 3.69
C ILE A 71 1.38 -9.34 3.71
N SER A 72 1.91 -8.36 2.96
CA SER A 72 3.35 -8.06 2.94
C SER A 72 3.90 -7.68 4.33
N ALA A 73 3.10 -7.03 5.17
CA ALA A 73 3.48 -6.68 6.53
C ALA A 73 3.67 -7.91 7.44
N LEU A 74 3.12 -9.05 7.06
CA LEU A 74 3.20 -10.31 7.82
C LEU A 74 4.38 -11.20 7.37
N LEU A 75 5.11 -10.80 6.33
CA LEU A 75 6.26 -11.57 5.85
C LEU A 75 7.50 -11.41 6.72
N GLY A 76 7.60 -10.34 7.52
CA GLY A 76 8.70 -10.09 8.46
C GLY A 76 10.09 -9.97 7.80
N GLY A 77 11.09 -9.50 8.58
CA GLY A 77 12.46 -9.27 8.09
C GLY A 77 13.25 -10.53 7.70
N ASN A 78 12.80 -11.74 8.07
CA ASN A 78 13.44 -13.02 7.73
C ASN A 78 12.66 -13.81 6.66
N GLY A 79 11.79 -13.15 5.90
CA GLY A 79 11.05 -13.75 4.80
C GLY A 79 9.98 -14.77 5.23
N ILE A 80 9.65 -15.68 4.30
CA ILE A 80 8.53 -16.65 4.45
C ILE A 80 8.70 -17.57 5.67
N SER A 81 9.93 -17.85 6.11
CA SER A 81 10.20 -18.78 7.22
C SER A 81 9.55 -18.37 8.55
N ASN A 82 9.33 -17.06 8.79
CA ASN A 82 8.70 -16.57 10.01
C ASN A 82 7.21 -16.19 9.82
N SER A 83 6.68 -16.26 8.61
CA SER A 83 5.33 -15.79 8.30
C SER A 83 4.24 -16.57 9.03
N GLN A 84 4.38 -17.89 9.19
CA GLN A 84 3.42 -18.69 9.95
C GLN A 84 3.32 -18.25 11.41
N PHE A 85 4.45 -17.90 12.01
CA PHE A 85 4.51 -17.40 13.37
C PHE A 85 3.85 -16.01 13.50
N LEU A 86 4.07 -15.13 12.53
CA LEU A 86 3.46 -13.79 12.54
C LEU A 86 1.95 -13.86 12.29
N ILE A 87 1.50 -14.72 11.38
CA ILE A 87 0.09 -14.97 11.09
C ILE A 87 -0.65 -15.43 12.36
N SER A 88 -0.06 -16.32 13.15
CA SER A 88 -0.67 -16.83 14.39
C SER A 88 -0.79 -15.77 15.48
N LYS A 89 -0.12 -14.64 15.36
CA LYS A 89 -0.19 -13.51 16.32
C LYS A 89 -1.30 -12.50 16.02
N ILE A 90 -1.93 -12.59 14.86
CA ILE A 90 -3.03 -11.69 14.48
C ILE A 90 -4.23 -11.95 15.37
N GLU A 91 -4.77 -10.89 15.96
CA GLU A 91 -6.02 -10.90 16.71
C GLU A 91 -7.04 -10.02 16.00
N PHE A 92 -8.20 -10.58 15.73
CA PHE A 92 -9.32 -9.83 15.15
C PHE A 92 -10.23 -9.22 16.24
N PRO A 93 -10.88 -8.08 15.97
CA PRO A 93 -10.72 -7.29 14.77
C PRO A 93 -9.34 -6.62 14.65
N THR A 94 -8.86 -6.49 13.43
CA THR A 94 -7.58 -5.86 13.09
C THR A 94 -7.83 -4.60 12.26
N ILE A 95 -7.07 -3.54 12.47
CA ILE A 95 -7.04 -2.37 11.58
C ILE A 95 -5.81 -2.46 10.68
N ALA A 96 -6.01 -2.31 9.37
CA ALA A 96 -4.93 -2.12 8.42
C ALA A 96 -4.93 -0.67 7.91
N LEU A 97 -3.80 0.02 8.02
CA LEU A 97 -3.54 1.31 7.41
C LEU A 97 -2.74 1.08 6.13
N LEU A 98 -3.38 1.32 4.99
CA LEU A 98 -2.80 1.18 3.66
C LEU A 98 -2.44 2.55 3.10
N ILE A 99 -1.14 2.80 2.91
CA ILE A 99 -0.59 4.10 2.52
C ILE A 99 0.40 3.93 1.35
N SER A 100 -0.03 4.31 0.17
CA SER A 100 0.76 4.18 -1.07
C SER A 100 0.68 5.44 -1.93
N GLY A 101 1.25 5.41 -3.14
CA GLY A 101 1.14 6.47 -4.13
C GLY A 101 -0.30 6.75 -4.56
N GLY A 102 -1.14 5.72 -4.65
CA GLY A 102 -2.52 5.82 -5.14
C GLY A 102 -3.60 5.63 -4.06
N HIS A 103 -3.26 5.14 -2.87
CA HIS A 103 -4.24 4.80 -1.85
C HIS A 103 -3.87 5.34 -0.47
N THR A 104 -4.89 5.75 0.27
CA THR A 104 -4.80 6.02 1.71
C THR A 104 -6.10 5.56 2.33
N GLU A 105 -6.07 4.40 2.98
CA GLU A 105 -7.25 3.72 3.49
C GLU A 105 -7.03 3.14 4.87
N LEU A 106 -8.07 3.17 5.70
CA LEU A 106 -8.21 2.36 6.90
C LEU A 106 -9.17 1.22 6.59
N VAL A 107 -8.68 0.00 6.74
CA VAL A 107 -9.42 -1.23 6.47
C VAL A 107 -9.61 -1.98 7.79
N LEU A 108 -10.84 -2.29 8.12
CA LEU A 108 -11.20 -3.20 9.20
C LEU A 108 -11.17 -4.63 8.66
N MET A 109 -10.37 -5.48 9.28
CA MET A 109 -10.40 -6.92 9.06
C MET A 109 -11.16 -7.56 10.22
N LYS A 110 -12.34 -8.09 9.95
CA LYS A 110 -13.18 -8.79 10.95
C LYS A 110 -12.70 -10.23 11.15
N ASP A 111 -12.18 -10.80 10.09
CA ASP A 111 -11.53 -12.11 10.01
C ASP A 111 -10.62 -12.14 8.76
N TRP A 112 -9.93 -13.23 8.49
CA TRP A 112 -9.19 -13.46 7.26
C TRP A 112 -10.11 -13.33 6.03
N PHE A 113 -9.70 -12.47 5.10
CA PHE A 113 -10.41 -12.20 3.83
C PHE A 113 -11.81 -11.54 4.01
N ASP A 114 -12.12 -11.04 5.21
CA ASP A 114 -13.29 -10.22 5.48
C ASP A 114 -12.86 -8.78 5.77
N TYR A 115 -12.96 -7.94 4.75
CA TYR A 115 -12.45 -6.57 4.74
C TYR A 115 -13.57 -5.55 4.61
N GLU A 116 -13.47 -4.47 5.39
CA GLU A 116 -14.35 -3.31 5.31
C GLU A 116 -13.51 -2.03 5.28
N ILE A 117 -13.67 -1.18 4.26
CA ILE A 117 -13.04 0.13 4.22
C ILE A 117 -13.82 1.06 5.16
N VAL A 118 -13.21 1.42 6.30
CA VAL A 118 -13.81 2.26 7.34
C VAL A 118 -13.38 3.72 7.26
N GLY A 119 -12.36 4.04 6.46
CA GLY A 119 -11.90 5.39 6.17
C GLY A 119 -11.04 5.39 4.90
N ALA A 120 -11.13 6.44 4.10
CA ALA A 120 -10.34 6.61 2.88
C ALA A 120 -10.07 8.08 2.62
N THR A 121 -9.05 8.37 1.80
CA THR A 121 -8.84 9.74 1.33
C THR A 121 -10.00 10.19 0.45
N LYS A 122 -10.36 11.47 0.59
CA LYS A 122 -11.41 12.13 -0.23
C LYS A 122 -10.84 12.83 -1.45
N ASP A 123 -9.51 12.93 -1.52
CA ASP A 123 -8.79 13.61 -2.58
C ASP A 123 -7.44 12.91 -2.86
N ASP A 124 -6.32 13.62 -2.79
CA ASP A 124 -5.00 13.05 -3.05
C ASP A 124 -4.68 11.91 -2.07
N ALA A 125 -4.09 10.82 -2.56
CA ALA A 125 -3.45 9.84 -1.69
C ALA A 125 -2.22 10.47 -1.01
N VAL A 126 -1.83 9.92 0.14
CA VAL A 126 -0.70 10.46 0.92
C VAL A 126 0.61 10.45 0.14
N GLY A 127 0.91 9.39 -0.62
CA GLY A 127 2.12 9.32 -1.44
C GLY A 127 2.09 10.32 -2.60
N GLU A 128 0.93 10.51 -3.23
CA GLU A 128 0.73 11.55 -4.24
C GLU A 128 0.94 12.96 -3.67
N ALA A 129 0.50 13.20 -2.43
CA ALA A 129 0.74 14.47 -1.75
C ALA A 129 2.25 14.70 -1.50
N PHE A 130 3.01 13.66 -1.11
CA PHE A 130 4.48 13.72 -1.02
C PHE A 130 5.13 14.10 -2.35
N ASP A 131 4.74 13.46 -3.45
CA ASP A 131 5.29 13.72 -4.77
C ASP A 131 4.97 15.15 -5.26
N LYS A 132 3.74 15.62 -5.02
CA LYS A 132 3.31 16.99 -5.36
C LYS A 132 4.08 18.04 -4.57
N VAL A 133 4.30 17.82 -3.27
CA VAL A 133 5.07 18.75 -2.41
C VAL A 133 6.54 18.73 -2.80
N ALA A 134 7.13 17.56 -3.05
CA ALA A 134 8.50 17.45 -3.55
C ALA A 134 8.70 18.28 -4.85
N ARG A 135 7.76 18.17 -5.79
CA ARG A 135 7.78 18.97 -7.04
C ARG A 135 7.70 20.47 -6.77
N ILE A 136 6.88 20.93 -5.81
CA ILE A 136 6.80 22.34 -5.40
C ILE A 136 8.13 22.83 -4.84
N LEU A 137 8.87 21.98 -4.14
CA LEU A 137 10.20 22.28 -3.58
C LEU A 137 11.35 22.11 -4.57
N GLY A 138 11.07 21.73 -5.83
CA GLY A 138 12.09 21.48 -6.86
C GLY A 138 12.89 20.20 -6.64
N LEU A 139 12.33 19.19 -5.95
CA LEU A 139 12.98 17.91 -5.68
C LEU A 139 12.67 16.87 -6.76
N PRO A 140 13.55 15.88 -6.98
CA PRO A 140 13.35 14.83 -7.97
C PRO A 140 12.23 13.85 -7.56
N TYR A 141 11.79 13.05 -8.53
CA TYR A 141 10.89 11.92 -8.32
C TYR A 141 11.68 10.63 -8.04
N PRO A 142 11.22 9.75 -7.15
CA PRO A 142 10.01 9.84 -6.32
C PRO A 142 10.17 10.81 -5.15
N GLY A 143 9.13 11.61 -4.89
CA GLY A 143 9.18 12.72 -3.94
C GLY A 143 9.22 12.29 -2.46
N GLY A 144 8.58 11.16 -2.11
CA GLY A 144 8.52 10.67 -0.74
C GLY A 144 9.89 10.52 -0.07
N PRO A 145 10.85 9.77 -0.65
CA PRO A 145 12.20 9.63 -0.12
C PRO A 145 12.95 10.96 0.02
N GLU A 146 12.79 11.88 -0.94
CA GLU A 146 13.46 13.18 -0.93
C GLU A 146 12.94 14.10 0.19
N ILE A 147 11.63 14.15 0.38
CA ILE A 147 11.01 14.87 1.52
C ILE A 147 11.54 14.31 2.84
N SER A 148 11.56 12.99 3.01
CA SER A 148 12.06 12.35 4.24
C SER A 148 13.52 12.67 4.49
N ARG A 149 14.37 12.64 3.46
CA ARG A 149 15.80 12.95 3.57
C ARG A 149 16.03 14.40 4.03
N LEU A 150 15.29 15.36 3.48
CA LEU A 150 15.36 16.76 3.90
C LEU A 150 14.85 16.96 5.33
N ALA A 151 13.73 16.32 5.68
CA ALA A 151 13.12 16.43 7.01
C ALA A 151 14.02 15.86 8.12
N GLU A 152 14.75 14.76 7.84
CA GLU A 152 15.61 14.07 8.81
C GLU A 152 16.73 14.99 9.35
N GLY A 153 17.28 15.87 8.51
CA GLY A 153 18.38 16.78 8.89
C GLY A 153 18.03 17.83 9.96
N LEU A 154 16.74 18.03 10.27
CA LEU A 154 16.28 19.03 11.28
C LEU A 154 15.57 18.41 12.49
N ARG A 155 15.55 17.07 12.63
CA ARG A 155 14.90 16.39 13.77
C ARG A 155 15.74 16.43 15.04
N THR A 156 16.29 17.59 15.37
CA THR A 156 16.97 17.82 16.65
C THR A 156 16.00 18.42 17.66
N PRO A 157 16.13 18.12 18.97
CA PRO A 157 15.23 18.65 20.02
C PRO A 157 15.16 20.18 20.11
N ALA A 158 16.19 20.88 19.61
CA ALA A 158 16.31 22.34 19.67
C ALA A 158 15.72 23.06 18.43
N SER A 159 15.28 22.36 17.40
CA SER A 159 14.79 23.02 16.18
C SER A 159 13.36 23.51 16.35
N THR A 160 13.17 24.84 16.28
CA THR A 160 11.85 25.47 16.25
C THR A 160 11.23 25.30 14.87
N LYS A 161 9.90 25.12 14.81
CA LYS A 161 9.15 25.12 13.54
C LYS A 161 8.82 26.58 13.20
N PRO A 162 9.36 27.14 12.11
CA PRO A 162 9.13 28.54 11.76
C PRO A 162 7.71 28.81 11.24
N PHE A 163 6.96 27.76 10.88
CA PHE A 163 5.59 27.82 10.39
C PHE A 163 4.84 26.53 10.71
N VAL A 164 3.51 26.61 10.65
CA VAL A 164 2.60 25.51 10.90
C VAL A 164 1.72 25.29 9.67
N LEU A 165 1.70 24.07 9.13
CA LEU A 165 0.80 23.68 8.07
C LEU A 165 -0.53 23.16 8.65
N PRO A 166 -1.63 23.22 7.90
CA PRO A 166 -2.92 22.69 8.35
C PRO A 166 -2.86 21.15 8.53
N ARG A 167 -3.81 20.62 9.32
CA ARG A 167 -4.07 19.18 9.46
C ARG A 167 -5.48 18.90 8.91
N PRO A 168 -5.62 18.73 7.58
CA PRO A 168 -6.95 18.59 6.98
C PRO A 168 -7.70 17.41 7.60
N MET A 169 -9.00 17.58 7.82
CA MET A 169 -9.91 16.57 8.38
C MET A 169 -9.51 15.96 9.72
N LEU A 170 -8.48 16.47 10.43
CA LEU A 170 -8.07 15.92 11.72
C LEU A 170 -9.25 15.78 12.68
N ASN A 171 -10.14 16.76 12.72
CA ASN A 171 -11.30 16.86 13.60
C ASN A 171 -12.65 16.66 12.86
N SER A 172 -12.69 16.02 11.69
CA SER A 172 -13.92 15.83 10.90
C SER A 172 -14.95 14.91 11.54
N GLY A 173 -14.62 14.25 12.63
CA GLY A 173 -15.54 13.30 13.28
C GLY A 173 -15.49 11.88 12.68
N ASP A 174 -15.22 11.73 11.41
CA ASP A 174 -15.08 10.45 10.68
C ASP A 174 -13.62 9.91 10.67
N LEU A 175 -13.39 8.84 9.91
CA LEU A 175 -12.06 8.22 9.71
C LEU A 175 -11.43 8.56 8.34
N ASN A 176 -12.06 9.44 7.57
CA ASN A 176 -11.55 9.81 6.24
C ASN A 176 -10.37 10.77 6.33
N PHE A 177 -9.59 10.81 5.25
CA PHE A 177 -8.40 11.66 5.09
C PHE A 177 -8.61 12.70 3.98
N SER A 178 -7.75 13.71 3.98
CA SER A 178 -7.58 14.67 2.88
C SER A 178 -6.16 15.22 2.93
N PHE A 179 -5.49 15.30 1.78
CA PHE A 179 -4.12 15.80 1.66
C PHE A 179 -3.97 16.88 0.59
N SER A 180 -4.96 17.10 -0.28
CA SER A 180 -4.90 18.15 -1.31
C SER A 180 -4.83 19.57 -0.71
N GLY A 181 -5.52 19.80 0.42
CA GLY A 181 -5.45 21.05 1.16
C GLY A 181 -4.06 21.32 1.75
N LEU A 182 -3.37 20.27 2.21
CA LEU A 182 -2.01 20.37 2.74
C LEU A 182 -1.00 20.75 1.65
N LYS A 183 -1.05 20.08 0.49
CA LYS A 183 -0.24 20.45 -0.68
C LYS A 183 -0.50 21.90 -1.12
N THR A 184 -1.77 22.34 -1.11
CA THR A 184 -2.12 23.71 -1.48
C THR A 184 -1.57 24.73 -0.49
N ALA A 185 -1.58 24.42 0.80
CA ALA A 185 -0.98 25.28 1.83
C ALA A 185 0.53 25.43 1.62
N VAL A 186 1.24 24.35 1.28
CA VAL A 186 2.68 24.41 0.93
C VAL A 186 2.90 25.30 -0.29
N LEU A 187 2.09 25.16 -1.34
CA LEU A 187 2.19 25.99 -2.54
C LEU A 187 2.06 27.49 -2.23
N TYR A 188 1.08 27.88 -1.40
CA TYR A 188 0.92 29.27 -1.01
C TYR A 188 2.04 29.78 -0.10
N LEU A 189 2.53 28.92 0.80
CA LEU A 189 3.69 29.25 1.65
C LEU A 189 4.91 29.55 0.81
N VAL A 190 5.26 28.67 -0.14
CA VAL A 190 6.39 28.85 -1.07
C VAL A 190 6.23 30.11 -1.91
N LYS A 191 5.05 30.38 -2.46
CA LYS A 191 4.79 31.61 -3.22
C LYS A 191 4.97 32.86 -2.37
N LYS A 192 4.59 32.83 -1.10
CA LYS A 192 4.74 33.96 -0.18
C LYS A 192 6.22 34.19 0.21
N MET A 193 7.00 33.12 0.36
CA MET A 193 8.43 33.20 0.72
C MET A 193 9.31 33.64 -0.48
N GLY A 194 8.88 33.35 -1.71
CA GLY A 194 9.67 33.65 -2.91
C GLY A 194 10.78 32.63 -3.11
N GLU A 195 12.02 33.09 -3.24
CA GLU A 195 13.19 32.22 -3.40
C GLU A 195 13.49 31.49 -2.09
N LEU A 196 13.52 30.13 -2.15
CA LEU A 196 13.73 29.31 -0.97
C LEU A 196 15.21 28.99 -0.74
N THR A 197 15.67 29.19 0.47
CA THR A 197 16.94 28.64 0.93
C THR A 197 16.84 27.11 1.15
N GLU A 198 17.97 26.44 1.24
CA GLU A 198 17.97 25.00 1.57
C GLU A 198 17.38 24.71 2.96
N ASP A 199 17.56 25.62 3.91
CA ASP A 199 16.97 25.47 5.25
C ASP A 199 15.44 25.71 5.24
N ASP A 200 14.93 26.57 4.37
CA ASP A 200 13.49 26.72 4.13
C ASP A 200 12.89 25.41 3.58
N LYS A 201 13.54 24.82 2.60
CA LYS A 201 13.08 23.52 2.03
C LYS A 201 13.07 22.42 3.08
N LYS A 202 14.10 22.32 3.93
CA LYS A 202 14.16 21.35 5.03
C LYS A 202 13.03 21.59 6.05
N ASN A 203 12.79 22.86 6.43
CA ASN A 203 11.73 23.20 7.37
C ASN A 203 10.33 22.88 6.82
N ILE A 204 10.08 23.17 5.52
CA ILE A 204 8.82 22.84 4.84
C ILE A 204 8.65 21.32 4.77
N ALA A 205 9.68 20.60 4.35
CA ALA A 205 9.65 19.13 4.24
C ALA A 205 9.33 18.48 5.60
N ARG A 206 10.00 18.93 6.66
CA ARG A 206 9.76 18.44 8.04
C ARG A 206 8.35 18.71 8.51
N GLU A 207 7.85 19.95 8.39
CA GLU A 207 6.52 20.30 8.86
C GLU A 207 5.42 19.59 8.03
N PHE A 208 5.63 19.41 6.73
CA PHE A 208 4.75 18.62 5.89
C PHE A 208 4.69 17.16 6.35
N GLU A 209 5.85 16.52 6.54
CA GLU A 209 5.92 15.13 6.98
C GLU A 209 5.32 14.93 8.37
N ASP A 210 5.53 15.90 9.29
CA ASP A 210 4.94 15.88 10.62
C ASP A 210 3.40 16.04 10.55
N ALA A 211 2.90 16.94 9.69
CA ALA A 211 1.45 17.12 9.49
C ALA A 211 0.78 15.85 8.96
N VAL A 212 1.38 15.21 7.98
CA VAL A 212 0.92 13.93 7.44
C VAL A 212 0.91 12.85 8.51
N THR A 213 2.03 12.70 9.22
CA THR A 213 2.19 11.67 10.26
C THR A 213 1.17 11.84 11.38
N GLU A 214 0.91 13.09 11.80
CA GLU A 214 -0.07 13.40 12.83
C GLU A 214 -1.49 13.00 12.39
N VAL A 215 -1.92 13.38 11.18
CA VAL A 215 -3.25 13.03 10.65
C VAL A 215 -3.42 11.52 10.56
N LEU A 216 -2.44 10.80 10.00
CA LEU A 216 -2.47 9.33 9.90
C LEU A 216 -2.58 8.69 11.28
N THR A 217 -1.76 9.14 12.24
CA THR A 217 -1.71 8.56 13.58
C THR A 217 -3.00 8.80 14.36
N VAL A 218 -3.55 10.02 14.35
CA VAL A 218 -4.77 10.36 15.08
C VAL A 218 -5.97 9.58 14.54
N LYS A 219 -6.13 9.50 13.21
CA LYS A 219 -7.21 8.74 12.59
C LYS A 219 -7.10 7.24 12.85
N THR A 220 -5.88 6.69 12.78
CA THR A 220 -5.64 5.27 13.10
C THR A 220 -5.93 4.96 14.56
N LYS A 221 -5.47 5.81 15.50
CA LYS A 221 -5.82 5.67 16.93
C LYS A 221 -7.33 5.65 17.16
N LYS A 222 -8.05 6.55 16.47
CA LYS A 222 -9.52 6.59 16.55
C LYS A 222 -10.15 5.30 16.03
N ALA A 223 -9.67 4.77 14.90
CA ALA A 223 -10.16 3.50 14.36
C ALA A 223 -9.89 2.33 15.32
N LEU A 224 -8.68 2.22 15.88
CA LEU A 224 -8.34 1.18 16.86
C LEU A 224 -9.30 1.19 18.07
N VAL A 225 -9.62 2.37 18.60
CA VAL A 225 -10.54 2.52 19.72
C VAL A 225 -11.98 2.20 19.32
N GLN A 226 -12.43 2.75 18.19
CA GLN A 226 -13.81 2.60 17.71
C GLN A 226 -14.18 1.13 17.45
N PHE A 227 -13.25 0.34 16.94
CA PHE A 227 -13.48 -1.09 16.61
C PHE A 227 -12.93 -2.05 17.66
N GLY A 228 -12.34 -1.56 18.75
CA GLY A 228 -11.73 -2.41 19.77
C GLY A 228 -10.56 -3.26 19.27
N ALA A 229 -9.88 -2.81 18.22
CA ALA A 229 -8.83 -3.57 17.59
C ALA A 229 -7.52 -3.54 18.40
N LYS A 230 -6.91 -4.72 18.59
CA LYS A 230 -5.62 -4.90 19.25
C LYS A 230 -4.48 -5.20 18.28
N THR A 231 -4.78 -5.31 17.01
CA THR A 231 -3.78 -5.50 15.96
C THR A 231 -3.85 -4.35 14.97
N LEU A 232 -2.70 -3.78 14.64
CA LEU A 232 -2.50 -2.77 13.60
C LEU A 232 -1.53 -3.31 12.57
N ILE A 233 -1.94 -3.29 11.32
CA ILE A 233 -1.10 -3.60 10.15
C ILE A 233 -0.85 -2.29 9.38
N ILE A 234 0.38 -2.03 8.93
CA ILE A 234 0.71 -0.88 8.09
C ILE A 234 1.42 -1.38 6.83
N GLY A 235 0.81 -1.16 5.68
CA GLY A 235 1.30 -1.59 4.37
C GLY A 235 1.29 -0.47 3.34
N GLY A 236 1.94 -0.73 2.19
CA GLY A 236 2.09 0.20 1.08
C GLY A 236 3.38 1.02 1.15
N GLY A 237 3.81 1.55 -0.01
CA GLY A 237 5.13 2.17 -0.18
C GLY A 237 5.46 3.29 0.81
N VAL A 238 4.47 4.08 1.24
CA VAL A 238 4.67 5.17 2.22
C VAL A 238 4.97 4.64 3.62
N SER A 239 4.67 3.37 3.93
CA SER A 239 5.05 2.74 5.19
C SER A 239 6.57 2.63 5.40
N ALA A 240 7.36 2.79 4.34
CA ALA A 240 8.83 2.88 4.41
C ALA A 240 9.33 4.19 5.03
N ASN A 241 8.47 5.24 5.12
CA ASN A 241 8.83 6.53 5.71
C ASN A 241 9.22 6.38 7.18
N LYS A 242 10.43 6.81 7.54
CA LYS A 242 11.00 6.64 8.88
C LYS A 242 10.20 7.35 9.98
N ASN A 243 9.69 8.56 9.71
CA ASN A 243 8.93 9.32 10.71
C ASN A 243 7.59 8.65 11.02
N ILE A 244 6.88 8.21 9.99
CA ILE A 244 5.63 7.47 10.13
C ILE A 244 5.90 6.18 10.92
N ARG A 245 6.89 5.40 10.51
CA ARG A 245 7.28 4.14 11.16
C ARG A 245 7.59 4.33 12.64
N ASN A 246 8.52 5.23 12.97
CA ASN A 246 8.93 5.51 14.35
C ASN A 246 7.75 5.98 15.22
N THR A 247 6.83 6.75 14.65
CA THR A 247 5.63 7.24 15.37
C THR A 247 4.68 6.09 15.71
N PHE A 248 4.46 5.16 14.79
CA PHE A 248 3.61 4.00 15.07
C PHE A 248 4.29 2.94 15.95
N GLU A 249 5.60 2.75 15.84
CA GLU A 249 6.38 1.91 16.77
C GLU A 249 6.31 2.47 18.20
N LYS A 250 6.46 3.79 18.38
CA LYS A 250 6.26 4.45 19.66
C LYS A 250 4.83 4.27 20.18
N LEU A 251 3.82 4.43 19.32
CA LEU A 251 2.44 4.16 19.70
C LEU A 251 2.24 2.73 20.23
N ALA A 252 2.85 1.74 19.59
CA ALA A 252 2.76 0.35 20.01
C ALA A 252 3.48 0.08 21.33
N THR A 253 4.58 0.77 21.61
CA THR A 253 5.28 0.67 22.91
C THR A 253 4.50 1.35 24.05
N GLU A 254 3.80 2.44 23.76
CA GLU A 254 2.95 3.14 24.75
C GLU A 254 1.64 2.34 25.04
N LYS A 255 1.14 1.57 24.07
CA LYS A 255 -0.01 0.68 24.22
C LYS A 255 0.47 -0.77 24.26
N THR A 256 0.75 -1.28 25.43
CA THR A 256 1.37 -2.61 25.65
C THR A 256 0.57 -3.80 25.11
N ASP A 257 -0.73 -3.61 24.81
CA ASP A 257 -1.62 -4.62 24.24
C ASP A 257 -1.82 -4.48 22.72
N LEU A 258 -1.19 -3.48 22.07
CA LEU A 258 -1.25 -3.27 20.62
C LEU A 258 -0.18 -4.08 19.91
N LYS A 259 -0.59 -5.02 19.08
CA LYS A 259 0.29 -5.74 18.16
C LYS A 259 0.46 -4.95 16.87
N LEU A 260 1.71 -4.59 16.54
CA LEU A 260 2.03 -3.81 15.35
C LEU A 260 2.80 -4.66 14.33
N PHE A 261 2.31 -4.66 13.09
CA PHE A 261 2.99 -5.24 11.93
C PHE A 261 3.17 -4.16 10.88
N ILE A 262 4.42 -3.89 10.49
CA ILE A 262 4.76 -2.94 9.43
C ILE A 262 5.57 -3.67 8.38
N SER A 263 5.24 -3.50 7.10
CA SER A 263 6.05 -4.03 5.99
C SER A 263 7.50 -3.59 6.12
N THR A 264 8.46 -4.50 5.88
CA THR A 264 9.88 -4.09 5.81
C THR A 264 10.07 -3.11 4.66
N GLN A 265 11.16 -2.34 4.66
CA GLN A 265 11.41 -1.36 3.59
C GLN A 265 11.46 -2.02 2.21
N GLU A 266 12.00 -3.25 2.13
CA GLU A 266 12.12 -4.03 0.90
C GLU A 266 10.76 -4.52 0.38
N LEU A 267 9.81 -4.80 1.28
CA LEU A 267 8.48 -5.32 0.97
C LEU A 267 7.37 -4.26 1.01
N ALA A 268 7.71 -3.02 1.33
CA ALA A 268 6.74 -1.92 1.39
C ALA A 268 6.24 -1.50 0.00
N THR A 269 7.13 -1.54 -1.01
CA THR A 269 6.77 -1.25 -2.41
C THR A 269 6.17 -2.48 -3.09
N ASP A 270 5.59 -2.27 -4.29
CA ASP A 270 5.01 -3.33 -5.09
C ASP A 270 6.05 -4.42 -5.40
N ASN A 271 5.68 -5.67 -5.13
CA ASN A 271 6.54 -6.82 -5.36
C ASN A 271 5.71 -8.09 -5.61
N ALA A 272 6.31 -9.06 -6.30
CA ALA A 272 5.62 -10.32 -6.62
C ALA A 272 5.38 -11.20 -5.37
N LEU A 273 6.23 -11.08 -4.34
CA LEU A 273 6.13 -11.92 -3.15
C LEU A 273 4.84 -11.65 -2.37
N MET A 274 4.40 -10.39 -2.26
CA MET A 274 3.16 -10.03 -1.59
C MET A 274 1.94 -10.67 -2.26
N ILE A 275 1.94 -10.75 -3.59
CA ILE A 275 0.85 -11.34 -4.37
C ILE A 275 0.89 -12.88 -4.29
N ALA A 276 2.07 -13.48 -4.41
CA ALA A 276 2.23 -14.91 -4.27
C ALA A 276 1.80 -15.41 -2.88
N PHE A 277 2.16 -14.66 -1.83
CA PHE A 277 1.84 -15.02 -0.47
C PHE A 277 0.34 -14.85 -0.15
N ALA A 278 -0.30 -13.79 -0.66
CA ALA A 278 -1.75 -13.63 -0.58
C ALA A 278 -2.46 -14.82 -1.28
N GLY A 279 -2.00 -15.22 -2.46
CA GLY A 279 -2.50 -16.40 -3.17
C GLY A 279 -2.35 -17.70 -2.36
N LEU A 280 -1.20 -17.90 -1.73
CA LEU A 280 -0.95 -19.06 -0.87
C LEU A 280 -1.91 -19.10 0.32
N LEU A 281 -2.14 -17.96 0.98
CA LEU A 281 -3.06 -17.89 2.12
C LEU A 281 -4.51 -18.17 1.70
N ARG A 282 -4.94 -17.63 0.56
CA ARG A 282 -6.27 -17.93 0.00
C ARG A 282 -6.43 -19.40 -0.36
N LEU A 283 -5.41 -20.04 -0.92
CA LEU A 283 -5.43 -21.49 -1.18
C LEU A 283 -5.57 -22.29 0.11
N LYS A 284 -4.75 -22.01 1.11
CA LYS A 284 -4.79 -22.73 2.40
C LYS A 284 -6.12 -22.54 3.14
N ALA A 285 -6.77 -21.40 2.96
CA ALA A 285 -8.07 -21.10 3.57
C ALA A 285 -9.27 -21.59 2.73
N ASN A 286 -9.07 -22.26 1.59
CA ASN A 286 -10.10 -22.60 0.62
C ASN A 286 -10.94 -21.37 0.15
N LYS A 287 -10.29 -20.21 0.03
CA LYS A 287 -10.87 -18.94 -0.43
C LYS A 287 -10.33 -18.50 -1.80
N ALA A 288 -9.47 -19.32 -2.41
CA ALA A 288 -8.93 -19.04 -3.75
C ALA A 288 -10.00 -19.26 -4.82
N LYS A 289 -10.17 -18.28 -5.70
CA LYS A 289 -11.05 -18.36 -6.86
C LYS A 289 -10.27 -19.00 -8.01
N LEU A 290 -10.38 -20.30 -8.17
CA LEU A 290 -9.70 -21.05 -9.22
C LEU A 290 -10.59 -21.17 -10.46
N GLY A 291 -10.02 -20.98 -11.65
CA GLY A 291 -10.71 -21.21 -12.93
C GLY A 291 -11.74 -20.14 -13.31
N GLU A 292 -11.88 -19.05 -12.56
CA GLU A 292 -12.73 -17.92 -12.93
C GLU A 292 -12.14 -17.13 -14.10
N LYS A 293 -13.01 -16.46 -14.86
CA LYS A 293 -12.60 -15.55 -15.94
C LYS A 293 -11.95 -14.30 -15.34
N ILE A 294 -10.62 -14.23 -15.39
CA ILE A 294 -9.85 -13.11 -14.83
C ILE A 294 -9.88 -11.94 -15.81
N THR A 295 -10.20 -10.75 -15.29
CA THR A 295 -10.21 -9.48 -16.02
C THR A 295 -9.49 -8.42 -15.20
N ALA A 296 -8.86 -7.43 -15.87
CA ALA A 296 -8.33 -6.26 -15.19
C ALA A 296 -9.49 -5.41 -14.62
N ARG A 297 -9.36 -4.99 -13.38
CA ARG A 297 -10.35 -4.18 -12.66
C ARG A 297 -9.65 -2.99 -11.99
N GLY A 298 -9.47 -1.90 -12.75
CA GLY A 298 -8.70 -0.73 -12.30
C GLY A 298 -9.16 -0.12 -10.98
N ASN A 299 -10.47 -0.16 -10.70
CA ASN A 299 -11.09 0.40 -9.50
C ASN A 299 -11.56 -0.67 -8.50
N LEU A 300 -10.93 -1.84 -8.49
CA LEU A 300 -11.30 -2.93 -7.59
C LEU A 300 -11.10 -2.52 -6.12
N LYS A 301 -12.17 -2.54 -5.35
CA LYS A 301 -12.10 -2.31 -3.90
C LYS A 301 -11.86 -3.62 -3.16
N ILE A 302 -11.11 -3.57 -2.06
CA ILE A 302 -10.78 -4.74 -1.26
C ILE A 302 -12.03 -5.40 -0.64
N ASN A 303 -13.09 -4.64 -0.39
CA ASN A 303 -14.35 -5.13 0.18
C ASN A 303 -15.34 -5.71 -0.84
N ASN A 304 -15.06 -5.59 -2.15
CA ASN A 304 -15.97 -6.10 -3.19
C ASN A 304 -15.82 -7.60 -3.49
N GLU A 305 -14.99 -8.31 -2.74
CA GLU A 305 -14.72 -9.73 -3.00
C GLU A 305 -15.73 -10.68 -2.33
N THR A 306 -16.64 -10.18 -1.48
CA THR A 306 -17.54 -11.01 -0.65
C THR A 306 -18.92 -11.25 -1.24
N THR A 307 -19.30 -10.64 -2.38
CA THR A 307 -20.58 -10.91 -3.01
C THR A 307 -20.39 -11.67 -4.33
N PRO A 308 -20.88 -12.93 -4.45
CA PRO A 308 -21.18 -13.47 -5.77
C PRO A 308 -22.23 -12.54 -6.40
N GLU A 309 -21.98 -12.01 -7.59
CA GLU A 309 -23.06 -11.41 -8.38
C GLU A 309 -24.16 -12.43 -8.54
N THR A 310 -25.24 -12.28 -7.78
CA THR A 310 -26.50 -12.93 -8.10
C THR A 310 -26.96 -12.35 -9.44
N LYS A 311 -26.68 -13.07 -10.50
CA LYS A 311 -27.33 -12.81 -11.78
C LYS A 311 -28.83 -13.07 -11.59
N PHE A 312 -29.61 -11.99 -11.67
CA PHE A 312 -31.01 -12.06 -12.08
C PHE A 312 -31.07 -12.05 -13.59
#